data_6275211a250a324d63ebe4167af27c32
#
_entry.id   6275211a250a324d63ebe4167af27c32
#
_cell.length_a   1.000
_cell.length_b   1.000
_cell.length_c   1.000
_cell.angle_alpha   90.00
_cell.angle_beta   90.00
_cell.angle_gamma   90.00
#
_symmetry.space_group_name_H-M   'P 1'
#
loop_
_entity.id
_entity.type
_entity.pdbx_description
1 polymer ?
#
loop_
_entity_poly.entity_id
_entity_poly.type
_entity_poly.pdbx_seq_one_letter_code
_entity_poly.pdbx_strand_id
1 'polypeptide(L)'
;APAVALQLPPGVTPALLRALADPTADPVPVRPEPVGLPPEAPAAAAIRLVKLARLLPAVLFAPAAEEGDWAAFAARHDLVAVPGPDVLAYPEMVATTLTRVAEARVPTEDSPEMRVIAFRPADGGTEHLAMVVGDPWSATEPPLVRLHSECFTGDLLGSLRCDCGSQLRGALARMAEEGAGVLLYLAQEGRGIGLVNKLRAYQL
;
A
#
# COMPACT_ATOMS: atom_id res chain seq x y z
N ALA A 1 -11.04 -3.45 -2.48
CA ALA A 1 -11.99 -4.58 -2.56
C ALA A 1 -12.67 -4.72 -1.21
N PRO A 2 -13.97 -5.03 -1.15
CA PRO A 2 -14.64 -5.28 0.11
C PRO A 2 -13.98 -6.48 0.81
N ALA A 3 -13.91 -6.45 2.14
CA ALA A 3 -13.49 -7.60 2.92
C ALA A 3 -14.57 -8.68 2.86
N VAL A 4 -14.15 -9.94 2.95
CA VAL A 4 -15.06 -11.08 3.07
C VAL A 4 -14.75 -11.84 4.34
N ALA A 5 -15.77 -12.35 5.01
CA ALA A 5 -15.63 -13.27 6.11
C ALA A 5 -15.79 -14.70 5.62
N LEU A 6 -15.03 -15.63 6.17
CA LEU A 6 -15.21 -17.06 5.98
C LEU A 6 -15.66 -17.65 7.31
N GLN A 7 -16.81 -18.30 7.32
CA GLN A 7 -17.24 -19.04 8.50
C GLN A 7 -16.46 -20.35 8.56
N LEU A 8 -15.68 -20.53 9.62
CA LEU A 8 -14.83 -21.69 9.77
C LEU A 8 -15.60 -22.84 10.44
N PRO A 9 -15.39 -24.10 10.00
CA PRO A 9 -15.98 -25.25 10.66
C PRO A 9 -15.39 -25.50 12.04
N PRO A 10 -16.10 -26.20 12.94
CA PRO A 10 -15.52 -26.65 14.18
C PRO A 10 -14.26 -27.49 13.97
N GLY A 11 -13.27 -27.36 14.87
CA GLY A 11 -12.04 -28.14 14.81
C GLY A 11 -11.03 -27.69 13.75
N VAL A 12 -11.15 -26.48 13.22
CA VAL A 12 -10.16 -25.91 12.30
C VAL A 12 -8.77 -25.90 12.92
N THR A 13 -7.78 -26.38 12.18
CA THR A 13 -6.38 -26.43 12.64
C THR A 13 -5.59 -25.18 12.20
N PRO A 14 -4.48 -24.83 12.91
CA PRO A 14 -3.61 -23.75 12.46
C PRO A 14 -3.03 -23.96 11.05
N ALA A 15 -2.81 -25.20 10.63
CA ALA A 15 -2.33 -25.54 9.30
C ALA A 15 -3.41 -25.20 8.24
N LEU A 16 -4.66 -25.55 8.49
CA LEU A 16 -5.78 -25.20 7.61
C LEU A 16 -5.98 -23.69 7.52
N LEU A 17 -5.86 -22.95 8.63
CA LEU A 17 -5.96 -21.48 8.63
C LEU A 17 -4.86 -20.83 7.77
N ARG A 18 -3.63 -21.31 7.89
CA ARG A 18 -2.52 -20.81 7.06
C ARG A 18 -2.77 -21.09 5.58
N ALA A 19 -3.22 -22.29 5.24
CA ALA A 19 -3.50 -22.67 3.86
C ALA A 19 -4.68 -21.89 3.25
N LEU A 20 -5.69 -21.53 4.04
CA LEU A 20 -6.78 -20.65 3.60
C LEU A 20 -6.34 -19.19 3.42
N ALA A 21 -5.37 -18.74 4.21
CA ALA A 21 -4.88 -17.37 4.16
C ALA A 21 -3.83 -17.13 3.06
N ASP A 22 -2.98 -18.12 2.78
CA ASP A 22 -1.86 -18.00 1.83
C ASP A 22 -2.28 -18.54 0.46
N PRO A 23 -2.39 -17.67 -0.57
CA PRO A 23 -2.79 -18.09 -1.91
C PRO A 23 -1.74 -18.98 -2.61
N THR A 24 -0.53 -19.09 -2.06
CA THR A 24 0.54 -19.96 -2.59
C THR A 24 0.58 -21.32 -1.91
N ALA A 25 -0.25 -21.55 -0.90
CA ALA A 25 -0.35 -22.85 -0.23
C ALA A 25 -1.08 -23.88 -1.10
N ASP A 26 -0.83 -25.15 -0.84
CA ASP A 26 -1.55 -26.23 -1.50
C ASP A 26 -3.06 -26.11 -1.27
N PRO A 27 -3.89 -26.44 -2.29
CA PRO A 27 -5.33 -26.37 -2.17
C PRO A 27 -5.85 -27.22 -1.02
N VAL A 28 -6.69 -26.64 -0.18
CA VAL A 28 -7.34 -27.37 0.92
C VAL A 28 -8.71 -27.90 0.50
N PRO A 29 -9.16 -29.06 1.03
CA PRO A 29 -10.43 -29.67 0.66
C PRO A 29 -11.65 -28.88 1.18
N VAL A 30 -11.43 -27.90 2.06
CA VAL A 30 -12.48 -27.06 2.64
C VAL A 30 -12.59 -25.76 1.84
N ARG A 31 -13.79 -25.47 1.34
CA ARG A 31 -14.15 -24.21 0.67
C ARG A 31 -15.26 -23.52 1.47
N PRO A 32 -14.90 -22.72 2.49
CA PRO A 32 -15.90 -21.97 3.24
C PRO A 32 -16.60 -20.98 2.32
N GLU A 33 -17.91 -20.82 2.51
CA GLU A 33 -18.65 -19.82 1.75
C GLU A 33 -18.25 -18.41 2.18
N PRO A 34 -17.88 -17.53 1.22
CA PRO A 34 -17.54 -16.16 1.53
C PRO A 34 -18.80 -15.34 1.81
N VAL A 35 -18.79 -14.60 2.92
CA VAL A 35 -19.81 -13.61 3.27
C VAL A 35 -19.22 -12.22 3.10
N GLY A 36 -19.82 -11.41 2.24
CA GLY A 36 -19.41 -10.01 2.06
C GLY A 36 -19.59 -9.21 3.36
N LEU A 37 -18.59 -8.39 3.69
CA LEU A 37 -18.67 -7.51 4.85
C LEU A 37 -18.93 -6.07 4.37
N PRO A 38 -19.78 -5.30 5.07
CA PRO A 38 -19.91 -3.88 4.81
C PRO A 38 -18.58 -3.16 5.13
N PRO A 39 -18.27 -2.06 4.43
CA PRO A 39 -16.99 -1.35 4.57
C PRO A 39 -16.69 -0.88 5.99
N GLU A 40 -17.72 -0.56 6.76
CA GLU A 40 -17.66 -0.08 8.14
C GLU A 40 -17.58 -1.20 9.20
N ALA A 41 -17.67 -2.46 8.79
CA ALA A 41 -17.61 -3.58 9.72
C ALA A 41 -16.27 -3.61 10.48
N PRO A 42 -16.23 -3.93 11.78
CA PRO A 42 -15.00 -4.05 12.56
C PRO A 42 -13.99 -5.02 11.92
N ALA A 43 -14.46 -6.11 11.33
CA ALA A 43 -13.60 -7.05 10.61
C ALA A 43 -12.99 -6.43 9.33
N ALA A 44 -13.67 -5.50 8.66
CA ALA A 44 -13.11 -4.76 7.53
C ALA A 44 -11.98 -3.81 8.01
N ALA A 45 -12.15 -3.15 9.17
CA ALA A 45 -11.09 -2.37 9.80
C ALA A 45 -9.88 -3.24 10.17
N ALA A 46 -10.09 -4.45 10.69
CA ALA A 46 -9.01 -5.40 10.99
C ALA A 46 -8.21 -5.79 9.72
N ILE A 47 -8.89 -6.06 8.60
CA ILE A 47 -8.23 -6.29 7.30
C ILE A 47 -7.47 -5.04 6.84
N ARG A 48 -8.03 -3.85 7.06
CA ARG A 48 -7.33 -2.59 6.72
C ARG A 48 -6.06 -2.44 7.53
N LEU A 49 -6.10 -2.73 8.84
CA LEU A 49 -4.97 -2.63 9.75
C LEU A 49 -3.81 -3.53 9.30
N VAL A 50 -4.07 -4.80 8.97
CA VAL A 50 -2.99 -5.70 8.50
C VAL A 50 -2.44 -5.30 7.13
N LYS A 51 -3.25 -4.69 6.26
CA LYS A 51 -2.76 -4.10 5.00
C LYS A 51 -1.84 -2.91 5.25
N LEU A 52 -2.17 -2.03 6.19
CA LEU A 52 -1.31 -0.91 6.60
C LEU A 52 0.03 -1.42 7.16
N ALA A 53 0.01 -2.52 7.90
CA ALA A 53 1.20 -3.20 8.39
C ALA A 53 1.96 -4.00 7.30
N ARG A 54 1.50 -4.00 6.04
CA ARG A 54 2.05 -4.76 4.90
C ARG A 54 2.11 -6.28 5.15
N LEU A 55 1.22 -6.77 6.01
CA LEU A 55 1.03 -8.19 6.27
C LEU A 55 0.09 -8.83 5.24
N LEU A 56 0.03 -10.17 5.25
CA LEU A 56 -0.95 -10.91 4.46
C LEU A 56 -2.37 -10.46 4.89
N PRO A 57 -3.27 -10.09 3.94
CA PRO A 57 -4.57 -9.52 4.28
C PRO A 57 -5.59 -10.60 4.73
N ALA A 58 -5.23 -11.32 5.78
CA ALA A 58 -6.05 -12.33 6.43
C ALA A 58 -5.93 -12.19 7.95
N VAL A 59 -7.06 -12.23 8.65
CA VAL A 59 -7.11 -12.12 10.11
C VAL A 59 -8.11 -13.11 10.68
N LEU A 60 -7.85 -13.60 11.88
CA LEU A 60 -8.87 -14.23 12.70
C LEU A 60 -9.61 -13.13 13.46
N PHE A 61 -10.92 -13.14 13.34
CA PHE A 61 -11.80 -12.20 13.98
C PHE A 61 -12.78 -12.93 14.88
N ALA A 62 -12.93 -12.46 16.11
CA ALA A 62 -13.96 -12.92 17.04
C ALA A 62 -14.51 -11.74 17.83
N PRO A 63 -15.82 -11.70 18.11
CA PRO A 63 -16.37 -10.74 19.07
C PRO A 63 -15.82 -11.07 20.46
N ALA A 64 -15.60 -10.01 21.27
CA ALA A 64 -15.30 -10.19 22.68
C ALA A 64 -16.51 -10.82 23.40
N ALA A 65 -16.25 -11.75 24.30
CA ALA A 65 -17.31 -12.39 25.09
C ALA A 65 -17.91 -11.47 26.17
N GLU A 66 -17.18 -10.39 26.53
CA GLU A 66 -17.63 -9.41 27.51
C GLU A 66 -18.24 -8.19 26.81
N GLU A 67 -19.41 -7.77 27.29
CA GLU A 67 -20.01 -6.49 26.92
C GLU A 67 -19.50 -5.40 27.86
N GLY A 68 -19.31 -4.17 27.33
CA GLY A 68 -18.96 -3.02 28.15
C GLY A 68 -17.77 -2.20 27.66
N ASP A 69 -16.99 -1.66 28.60
CA ASP A 69 -15.84 -0.81 28.30
C ASP A 69 -14.68 -1.59 27.69
N TRP A 70 -14.53 -1.48 26.35
CA TRP A 70 -13.47 -2.10 25.59
C TRP A 70 -12.06 -1.63 25.98
N ALA A 71 -11.91 -0.38 26.50
CA ALA A 71 -10.62 0.12 26.98
C ALA A 71 -10.20 -0.58 28.27
N ALA A 72 -11.15 -0.77 29.21
CA ALA A 72 -10.93 -1.53 30.42
C ALA A 72 -10.64 -3.02 30.12
N PHE A 73 -11.34 -3.60 29.14
CA PHE A 73 -11.05 -4.96 28.66
C PHE A 73 -9.61 -5.06 28.13
N ALA A 74 -9.20 -4.17 27.24
CA ALA A 74 -7.86 -4.15 26.66
C ALA A 74 -6.77 -4.01 27.74
N ALA A 75 -6.98 -3.11 28.70
CA ALA A 75 -6.05 -2.91 29.81
C ALA A 75 -5.91 -4.16 30.70
N ARG A 76 -7.02 -4.87 31.00
CA ARG A 76 -6.97 -6.11 31.80
C ARG A 76 -6.21 -7.26 31.11
N HIS A 77 -6.20 -7.26 29.78
CA HIS A 77 -5.58 -8.32 28.99
C HIS A 77 -4.25 -7.90 28.33
N ASP A 78 -3.69 -6.75 28.72
CA ASP A 78 -2.45 -6.19 28.14
C ASP A 78 -2.52 -6.10 26.60
N LEU A 79 -3.64 -5.60 26.08
CA LEU A 79 -3.90 -5.45 24.65
C LEU A 79 -3.89 -3.98 24.24
N VAL A 80 -3.43 -3.72 23.02
CA VAL A 80 -3.61 -2.42 22.37
C VAL A 80 -4.98 -2.40 21.70
N ALA A 81 -5.79 -1.40 22.02
CA ALA A 81 -7.10 -1.21 21.41
C ALA A 81 -7.08 0.01 20.48
N VAL A 82 -7.64 -0.17 19.29
CA VAL A 82 -7.74 0.88 18.28
C VAL A 82 -9.18 0.93 17.75
N PRO A 83 -9.83 2.11 17.75
CA PRO A 83 -11.16 2.26 17.17
C PRO A 83 -11.15 1.94 15.66
N GLY A 84 -12.13 1.15 15.20
CA GLY A 84 -12.25 0.81 13.78
C GLY A 84 -12.34 2.02 12.85
N PRO A 85 -13.13 3.07 13.15
CA PRO A 85 -13.17 4.29 12.36
C PRO A 85 -11.80 4.96 12.19
N ASP A 86 -10.95 4.98 13.22
CA ASP A 86 -9.61 5.56 13.15
C ASP A 86 -8.71 4.79 12.18
N VAL A 87 -8.79 3.45 12.21
CA VAL A 87 -8.07 2.59 11.24
C VAL A 87 -8.50 2.88 9.81
N LEU A 88 -9.81 3.07 9.60
CA LEU A 88 -10.36 3.34 8.26
C LEU A 88 -9.97 4.73 7.75
N ALA A 89 -9.98 5.75 8.61
CA ALA A 89 -9.64 7.13 8.27
C ALA A 89 -8.12 7.38 8.15
N TYR A 90 -7.29 6.53 8.76
CA TYR A 90 -5.83 6.72 8.86
C TYR A 90 -5.14 7.07 7.54
N PRO A 91 -5.37 6.40 6.39
CA PRO A 91 -4.66 6.72 5.15
C PRO A 91 -4.93 8.13 4.62
N GLU A 92 -6.19 8.59 4.73
CA GLU A 92 -6.57 9.94 4.31
C GLU A 92 -5.98 10.99 5.25
N MET A 93 -6.03 10.74 6.55
CA MET A 93 -5.43 11.60 7.56
C MET A 93 -3.92 11.75 7.33
N VAL A 94 -3.20 10.64 7.15
CA VAL A 94 -1.75 10.65 6.92
C VAL A 94 -1.39 11.40 5.64
N ALA A 95 -2.15 11.22 4.57
CA ALA A 95 -1.92 11.92 3.30
C ALA A 95 -1.98 13.45 3.45
N THR A 96 -2.80 13.98 4.38
CA THR A 96 -2.87 15.43 4.64
C THR A 96 -1.67 15.97 5.43
N THR A 97 -0.87 15.09 6.04
CA THR A 97 0.29 15.47 6.87
C THR A 97 1.61 15.49 6.09
N LEU A 98 1.59 15.15 4.80
CA LEU A 98 2.79 15.15 3.96
C LEU A 98 3.43 16.53 3.92
N THR A 99 4.71 16.59 4.30
CA THR A 99 5.53 17.80 4.25
C THR A 99 6.77 17.57 3.40
N ARG A 100 7.19 18.60 2.68
CA ARG A 100 8.46 18.59 1.94
C ARG A 100 9.61 18.60 2.96
N VAL A 101 10.48 17.58 2.89
CA VAL A 101 11.58 17.41 3.85
C VAL A 101 12.96 17.57 3.23
N ALA A 102 13.12 17.32 1.94
CA ALA A 102 14.39 17.48 1.23
C ALA A 102 14.16 17.73 -0.26
N GLU A 103 15.17 18.32 -0.90
CA GLU A 103 15.24 18.46 -2.36
C GLU A 103 16.68 18.43 -2.82
N ALA A 104 16.95 17.81 -3.97
CA ALA A 104 18.25 17.82 -4.62
C ALA A 104 18.10 17.74 -6.16
N ARG A 105 19.13 18.24 -6.87
CA ARG A 105 19.30 17.91 -8.28
C ARG A 105 19.81 16.48 -8.38
N VAL A 106 19.15 15.70 -9.21
CA VAL A 106 19.48 14.29 -9.46
C VAL A 106 19.44 14.07 -10.99
N PRO A 107 20.50 14.48 -11.71
CA PRO A 107 20.54 14.30 -13.15
C PRO A 107 20.58 12.83 -13.51
N THR A 108 19.81 12.47 -14.54
CA THR A 108 19.80 11.13 -15.14
C THR A 108 20.05 11.23 -16.65
N GLU A 109 20.32 10.10 -17.31
CA GLU A 109 20.46 10.07 -18.77
C GLU A 109 19.18 10.55 -19.47
N ASP A 110 18.01 10.17 -18.95
CA ASP A 110 16.71 10.54 -19.52
C ASP A 110 16.28 11.98 -19.19
N SER A 111 16.85 12.58 -18.11
CA SER A 111 16.50 13.93 -17.64
C SER A 111 17.65 14.58 -16.88
N PRO A 112 18.58 15.28 -17.59
CA PRO A 112 19.77 15.91 -16.96
C PRO A 112 19.46 17.04 -15.97
N GLU A 113 18.29 17.68 -16.11
CA GLU A 113 17.87 18.80 -15.25
C GLU A 113 16.86 18.39 -14.17
N MET A 114 16.75 17.07 -13.91
CA MET A 114 15.80 16.58 -12.93
C MET A 114 16.16 17.00 -11.49
N ARG A 115 15.12 17.38 -10.75
CA ARG A 115 15.18 17.59 -9.29
C ARG A 115 14.27 16.55 -8.63
N VAL A 116 14.70 16.03 -7.50
CA VAL A 116 13.89 15.12 -6.68
C VAL A 116 13.53 15.83 -5.38
N ILE A 117 12.26 15.86 -5.07
CA ILE A 117 11.71 16.42 -3.84
C ILE A 117 11.12 15.27 -3.03
N ALA A 118 11.55 15.13 -1.78
CA ALA A 118 11.03 14.12 -0.85
C ALA A 118 9.96 14.72 0.06
N PHE A 119 8.87 13.96 0.21
CA PHE A 119 7.76 14.28 1.10
C PHE A 119 7.63 13.18 2.15
N ARG A 120 7.49 13.55 3.40
CA ARG A 120 7.35 12.64 4.53
C ARG A 120 6.08 12.97 5.30
N PRO A 121 5.27 11.95 5.69
CA PRO A 121 4.14 12.16 6.58
C PRO A 121 4.61 12.41 8.03
N ALA A 122 3.77 13.07 8.82
CA ALA A 122 4.11 13.47 10.20
C ALA A 122 4.33 12.27 11.15
N ASP A 123 3.76 11.11 10.84
CA ASP A 123 3.95 9.87 11.60
C ASP A 123 5.30 9.17 11.37
N GLY A 124 6.15 9.74 10.49
CA GLY A 124 7.44 9.15 10.13
C GLY A 124 7.33 7.95 9.19
N GLY A 125 6.18 7.76 8.54
CA GLY A 125 5.97 6.71 7.52
C GLY A 125 6.86 6.87 6.29
N THR A 126 6.55 6.11 5.24
CA THR A 126 7.37 6.05 4.02
C THR A 126 7.32 7.36 3.23
N GLU A 127 8.48 7.83 2.77
CA GLU A 127 8.56 9.01 1.91
C GLU A 127 7.97 8.73 0.52
N HIS A 128 7.32 9.76 -0.02
CA HIS A 128 6.95 9.84 -1.43
C HIS A 128 7.85 10.84 -2.13
N LEU A 129 8.10 10.64 -3.42
CA LEU A 129 9.01 11.51 -4.18
C LEU A 129 8.23 12.23 -5.29
N ALA A 130 8.59 13.49 -5.54
CA ALA A 130 8.27 14.18 -6.78
C ALA A 130 9.55 14.35 -7.59
N MET A 131 9.59 13.80 -8.78
CA MET A 131 10.63 14.01 -9.79
C MET A 131 10.17 15.15 -10.68
N VAL A 132 10.86 16.27 -10.62
CA VAL A 132 10.51 17.52 -11.34
C VAL A 132 11.52 17.74 -12.44
N VAL A 133 11.01 17.79 -13.66
CA VAL A 133 11.80 18.07 -14.87
C VAL A 133 11.53 19.50 -15.29
N GLY A 134 12.58 20.27 -15.53
CA GLY A 134 12.49 21.69 -15.95
C GLY A 134 11.81 22.57 -14.89
N ASP A 135 11.05 23.57 -15.35
CA ASP A 135 10.27 24.47 -14.50
C ASP A 135 8.77 24.43 -14.84
N PRO A 136 8.04 23.43 -14.30
CA PRO A 136 6.63 23.27 -14.61
C PRO A 136 5.74 24.41 -14.08
N TRP A 137 6.24 25.24 -13.14
CA TRP A 137 5.47 26.36 -12.58
C TRP A 137 5.53 27.62 -13.45
N SER A 138 6.55 27.74 -14.31
CA SER A 138 6.71 28.84 -15.27
C SER A 138 6.26 28.46 -16.69
N ALA A 139 5.79 27.22 -16.88
CA ALA A 139 5.30 26.76 -18.18
C ALA A 139 4.03 27.49 -18.60
N THR A 140 3.94 27.90 -19.87
CA THR A 140 2.74 28.53 -20.45
C THR A 140 1.63 27.53 -20.75
N GLU A 141 2.01 26.30 -21.03
CA GLU A 141 1.10 25.17 -21.24
C GLU A 141 1.06 24.27 -20.01
N PRO A 142 -0.03 23.52 -19.77
CA PRO A 142 -0.11 22.57 -18.67
C PRO A 142 1.02 21.55 -18.73
N PRO A 143 1.85 21.39 -17.68
CA PRO A 143 2.95 20.44 -17.67
C PRO A 143 2.44 19.00 -17.65
N LEU A 144 3.24 18.09 -18.19
CA LEU A 144 2.96 16.66 -18.08
C LEU A 144 3.03 16.20 -16.62
N VAL A 145 2.04 15.43 -16.19
CA VAL A 145 2.00 14.83 -14.85
C VAL A 145 1.79 13.32 -14.95
N ARG A 146 2.57 12.57 -14.19
CA ARG A 146 2.41 11.13 -14.06
C ARG A 146 2.39 10.70 -12.58
N LEU A 147 1.43 9.83 -12.25
CA LEU A 147 1.45 9.04 -11.02
C LEU A 147 2.14 7.70 -11.30
N HIS A 148 3.17 7.38 -10.54
CA HIS A 148 3.92 6.13 -10.66
C HIS A 148 4.00 5.45 -9.29
N SER A 149 3.49 4.23 -9.19
CA SER A 149 3.64 3.41 -7.99
C SER A 149 5.00 2.71 -8.01
N GLU A 150 5.73 2.77 -6.92
CA GLU A 150 6.97 2.02 -6.72
C GLU A 150 6.86 0.58 -7.20
N CYS A 151 7.87 0.13 -7.94
CA CYS A 151 7.98 -1.22 -8.44
C CYS A 151 9.44 -1.67 -8.43
N PHE A 152 9.92 -2.18 -7.31
CA PHE A 152 11.31 -2.63 -7.15
C PHE A 152 11.79 -3.52 -8.30
N THR A 153 10.96 -4.50 -8.68
CA THR A 153 11.33 -5.45 -9.73
C THR A 153 11.40 -4.81 -11.11
N GLY A 154 10.50 -3.88 -11.43
CA GLY A 154 10.47 -3.21 -12.74
C GLY A 154 11.43 -2.03 -12.81
N ASP A 155 11.37 -1.14 -11.82
CA ASP A 155 12.11 0.12 -11.85
C ASP A 155 13.61 -0.07 -11.66
N LEU A 156 14.01 -0.99 -10.75
CA LEU A 156 15.41 -1.25 -10.43
C LEU A 156 15.99 -2.44 -11.22
N LEU A 157 15.27 -3.57 -11.26
CA LEU A 157 15.81 -4.81 -11.84
C LEU A 157 15.48 -4.98 -13.33
N GLY A 158 14.58 -4.17 -13.89
CA GLY A 158 14.14 -4.31 -15.27
C GLY A 158 13.41 -5.64 -15.54
N SER A 159 12.61 -6.12 -14.59
CA SER A 159 11.90 -7.39 -14.69
C SER A 159 11.02 -7.45 -15.95
N LEU A 160 11.10 -8.59 -16.65
CA LEU A 160 10.25 -8.85 -17.82
C LEU A 160 8.79 -9.19 -17.47
N ARG A 161 8.46 -9.26 -16.17
CA ARG A 161 7.08 -9.49 -15.71
C ARG A 161 6.22 -8.23 -15.64
N CYS A 162 6.80 -7.06 -15.84
CA CYS A 162 6.10 -5.79 -15.89
C CYS A 162 6.84 -4.77 -16.75
N ASP A 163 6.17 -3.70 -17.10
CA ASP A 163 6.68 -2.59 -17.90
C ASP A 163 6.97 -1.33 -17.08
N CYS A 164 6.95 -1.43 -15.74
CA CYS A 164 7.09 -0.27 -14.85
C CYS A 164 8.36 0.53 -15.12
N GLY A 165 9.52 -0.13 -15.20
CA GLY A 165 10.79 0.54 -15.44
C GLY A 165 10.85 1.28 -16.78
N SER A 166 10.29 0.71 -17.86
CA SER A 166 10.20 1.39 -19.15
C SER A 166 9.21 2.55 -19.12
N GLN A 167 8.11 2.42 -18.39
CA GLN A 167 7.14 3.50 -18.17
C GLN A 167 7.72 4.64 -17.35
N LEU A 168 8.53 4.35 -16.33
CA LEU A 168 9.21 5.36 -15.52
C LEU A 168 10.17 6.18 -16.38
N ARG A 169 11.11 5.52 -17.05
CA ARG A 169 12.11 6.17 -17.91
C ARG A 169 11.47 6.89 -19.08
N GLY A 170 10.52 6.26 -19.77
CA GLY A 170 9.83 6.88 -20.89
C GLY A 170 9.03 8.13 -20.50
N ALA A 171 8.43 8.15 -19.29
CA ALA A 171 7.75 9.35 -18.80
C ALA A 171 8.74 10.49 -18.51
N LEU A 172 9.88 10.21 -17.88
CA LEU A 172 10.91 11.23 -17.61
C LEU A 172 11.53 11.76 -18.91
N ALA A 173 11.84 10.89 -19.87
CA ALA A 173 12.33 11.30 -21.19
C ALA A 173 11.32 12.19 -21.91
N ARG A 174 10.02 11.81 -21.91
CA ARG A 174 8.98 12.61 -22.53
C ARG A 174 8.82 13.98 -21.86
N MET A 175 8.88 14.05 -20.54
CA MET A 175 8.86 15.33 -19.81
C MET A 175 10.08 16.19 -20.14
N ALA A 176 11.25 15.59 -20.35
CA ALA A 176 12.45 16.30 -20.76
C ALA A 176 12.33 16.87 -22.21
N GLU A 177 11.75 16.11 -23.13
CA GLU A 177 11.46 16.56 -24.51
C GLU A 177 10.47 17.74 -24.52
N GLU A 178 9.44 17.71 -23.68
CA GLU A 178 8.47 18.80 -23.54
C GLU A 178 9.01 19.99 -22.73
N GLY A 179 10.16 19.84 -22.09
CA GLY A 179 10.83 20.87 -21.29
C GLY A 179 10.29 21.05 -19.88
N ALA A 180 9.16 20.45 -19.50
CA ALA A 180 8.62 20.53 -18.14
C ALA A 180 7.71 19.34 -17.81
N GLY A 181 7.77 18.86 -16.58
CA GLY A 181 6.88 17.83 -16.07
C GLY A 181 7.11 17.46 -14.62
N VAL A 182 6.14 16.72 -14.05
CA VAL A 182 6.20 16.21 -12.67
C VAL A 182 5.79 14.75 -12.64
N LEU A 183 6.67 13.88 -12.18
CA LEU A 183 6.35 12.49 -11.88
C LEU A 183 6.28 12.30 -10.36
N LEU A 184 5.12 11.86 -9.86
CA LEU A 184 4.94 11.50 -8.46
C LEU A 184 5.24 10.01 -8.29
N TYR A 185 6.36 9.69 -7.64
CA TYR A 185 6.78 8.34 -7.31
C TYR A 185 6.26 7.98 -5.92
N LEU A 186 5.23 7.15 -5.91
CA LEU A 186 4.50 6.80 -4.69
C LEU A 186 5.06 5.50 -4.09
N ALA A 187 5.51 5.57 -2.85
CA ALA A 187 6.05 4.43 -2.10
C ALA A 187 4.93 3.46 -1.67
N GLN A 188 4.34 2.81 -2.66
CA GLN A 188 3.23 1.86 -2.52
C GLN A 188 3.47 0.59 -3.36
N GLU A 189 4.58 -0.09 -3.09
CA GLU A 189 4.97 -1.33 -3.80
C GLU A 189 3.80 -2.31 -3.92
N GLY A 190 3.63 -2.87 -5.13
CA GLY A 190 2.55 -3.79 -5.42
C GLY A 190 1.16 -3.15 -5.27
N ARG A 191 1.03 -1.82 -5.49
CA ARG A 191 -0.20 -1.04 -5.23
C ARG A 191 -0.63 -1.11 -3.76
N GLY A 192 0.36 -1.08 -2.85
CA GLY A 192 0.15 -1.06 -1.40
C GLY A 192 0.11 -2.42 -0.72
N ILE A 193 0.24 -3.54 -1.44
CA ILE A 193 0.33 -4.87 -0.81
C ILE A 193 1.74 -5.21 -0.31
N GLY A 194 2.74 -4.45 -0.74
CA GLY A 194 4.15 -4.65 -0.41
C GLY A 194 4.85 -5.69 -1.29
N LEU A 195 6.20 -5.63 -1.30
CA LEU A 195 7.04 -6.48 -2.14
C LEU A 195 6.84 -7.98 -1.84
N VAL A 196 6.74 -8.36 -0.57
CA VAL A 196 6.61 -9.79 -0.19
C VAL A 196 5.34 -10.41 -0.79
N ASN A 197 4.20 -9.74 -0.68
CA ASN A 197 2.95 -10.25 -1.24
C ASN A 197 2.95 -10.20 -2.78
N LYS A 198 3.62 -9.21 -3.37
CA LYS A 198 3.83 -9.18 -4.83
C LYS A 198 4.67 -10.36 -5.32
N LEU A 199 5.75 -10.72 -4.60
CA LEU A 199 6.56 -11.89 -4.96
C LEU A 199 5.78 -13.19 -4.81
N ARG A 200 4.91 -13.32 -3.79
CA ARG A 200 3.97 -14.44 -3.69
C ARG A 200 3.03 -14.49 -4.91
N ALA A 201 2.46 -13.36 -5.30
CA ALA A 201 1.63 -13.29 -6.51
C ALA A 201 2.36 -13.69 -7.80
N TYR A 202 3.68 -13.54 -7.85
CA TYR A 202 4.50 -14.00 -8.98
C TYR A 202 4.66 -15.52 -9.05
N GLN A 203 4.35 -16.26 -7.99
CA GLN A 203 4.37 -17.73 -7.93
C GLN A 203 3.07 -18.35 -8.44
N LEU A 204 1.97 -17.56 -8.50
CA LEU A 204 0.68 -17.95 -9.06
C LEU A 204 0.65 -17.86 -10.60
#